data_c9e49632fd197c48c8049deb71d6ce4e
#
_entry.id   c9e49632fd197c48c8049deb71d6ce4e
#
_cell.length_a   1.000
_cell.length_b   1.000
_cell.length_c   1.000
_cell.angle_alpha   90.00
_cell.angle_beta   90.00
_cell.angle_gamma   90.00
#
_symmetry.space_group_name_H-M   'P 1'
#
loop_
_entity.id
_entity.type
_entity.pdbx_description
1 polymer ?
#
loop_
_entity_poly.entity_id
_entity_poly.type
_entity_poly.pdbx_seq_one_letter_code
_entity_poly.pdbx_strand_id
1 'polypeptide(L)'
;MKNKLYFASHPANLWLVRQCVRQFLQNRPFSGREIDLMVLGVDEACTNIIRHAYNSEDDQLISLSFESSQGGAVRFRLRDYGAPLEVDCCQLRPIDHSRPGGLGMHLIRHAFDQIDYLKKPTGTLLVLTKFGRKNSDLVPRLGGKSGFRS
;
A
#
# COMPACT_ATOMS: atom_id res chain seq x y z
N MET A 1 -6.95 -10.75 12.54
CA MET A 1 -6.09 -11.85 12.02
C MET A 1 -4.91 -11.23 11.30
N LYS A 2 -3.73 -11.69 11.58
CA LYS A 2 -2.49 -11.18 11.00
C LYS A 2 -1.99 -12.18 9.97
N ASN A 3 -1.96 -11.78 8.71
CA ASN A 3 -1.48 -12.62 7.62
C ASN A 3 -0.07 -12.20 7.23
N LYS A 4 0.76 -13.15 6.83
CA LYS A 4 2.13 -12.90 6.42
C LYS A 4 2.51 -13.75 5.21
N LEU A 5 3.14 -13.11 4.24
CA LEU A 5 3.65 -13.70 3.02
C LEU A 5 5.16 -13.46 2.92
N TYR A 6 5.92 -14.48 2.57
CA TYR A 6 7.34 -14.37 2.24
C TYR A 6 7.54 -14.73 0.78
N PHE A 7 8.31 -13.95 0.06
CA PHE A 7 8.57 -14.21 -1.36
C PHE A 7 9.94 -13.68 -1.78
N ALA A 8 10.48 -14.27 -2.84
CA ALA A 8 11.69 -13.77 -3.46
C ALA A 8 11.41 -12.52 -4.29
N SER A 9 12.41 -11.64 -4.39
CA SER A 9 12.32 -10.34 -5.08
C SER A 9 12.21 -10.45 -6.61
N HIS A 10 11.79 -11.59 -7.12
CA HIS A 10 11.54 -11.80 -8.54
C HIS A 10 10.23 -11.10 -8.97
N PRO A 11 10.23 -10.28 -10.05
CA PRO A 11 9.03 -9.57 -10.49
C PRO A 11 7.81 -10.46 -10.76
N ALA A 12 8.02 -11.72 -11.17
CA ALA A 12 6.93 -12.69 -11.37
C ALA A 12 6.11 -12.96 -10.11
N ASN A 13 6.70 -12.78 -8.91
CA ASN A 13 6.01 -12.97 -7.64
C ASN A 13 5.03 -11.82 -7.30
N LEU A 14 5.10 -10.71 -7.99
CA LEU A 14 4.19 -9.56 -7.76
C LEU A 14 2.75 -9.91 -8.10
N TRP A 15 2.52 -10.82 -9.04
CA TRP A 15 1.18 -11.33 -9.31
C TRP A 15 0.56 -11.96 -8.06
N LEU A 16 1.30 -12.82 -7.36
CA LEU A 16 0.86 -13.44 -6.11
C LEU A 16 0.56 -12.40 -5.03
N VAL A 17 1.44 -11.40 -4.89
CA VAL A 17 1.25 -10.30 -3.94
C VAL A 17 -0.06 -9.58 -4.21
N ARG A 18 -0.33 -9.21 -5.46
CA ARG A 18 -1.58 -8.55 -5.86
C ARG A 18 -2.80 -9.39 -5.51
N GLN A 19 -2.76 -10.69 -5.77
CA GLN A 19 -3.87 -11.59 -5.45
C GLN A 19 -4.12 -11.69 -3.94
N CYS A 20 -3.07 -11.84 -3.15
CA CYS A 20 -3.17 -11.90 -1.68
C CYS A 20 -3.74 -10.61 -1.08
N VAL A 21 -3.27 -9.46 -1.55
CA VAL A 21 -3.75 -8.15 -1.09
C VAL A 21 -5.22 -7.94 -1.47
N ARG A 22 -5.59 -8.25 -2.70
CA ARG A 22 -6.97 -8.14 -3.17
C ARG A 22 -7.91 -9.03 -2.38
N GLN A 23 -7.55 -10.29 -2.17
CA GLN A 23 -8.33 -11.24 -1.39
C GLN A 23 -8.52 -10.77 0.06
N PHE A 24 -7.45 -10.22 0.65
CA PHE A 24 -7.53 -9.66 2.00
C PHE A 24 -8.49 -8.47 2.08
N LEU A 25 -8.56 -7.63 1.04
CA LEU A 25 -9.39 -6.41 1.03
C LEU A 25 -10.85 -6.65 0.64
N GLN A 26 -11.17 -7.73 -0.08
CA GLN A 26 -12.50 -7.95 -0.66
C GLN A 26 -13.66 -7.92 0.34
N ASN A 27 -13.44 -8.38 1.57
CA ASN A 27 -14.48 -8.44 2.59
C ASN A 27 -14.42 -7.27 3.59
N ARG A 28 -13.80 -6.17 3.19
CA ARG A 28 -13.60 -4.98 4.02
C ARG A 28 -14.34 -3.78 3.45
N PRO A 29 -14.69 -2.79 4.29
CA PRO A 29 -15.56 -1.69 3.89
C PRO A 29 -14.84 -0.63 3.04
N PHE A 30 -14.21 -1.06 1.96
CA PHE A 30 -13.58 -0.19 0.97
C PHE A 30 -14.28 -0.32 -0.37
N SER A 31 -14.32 0.77 -1.13
CA SER A 31 -14.83 0.74 -2.51
C SER A 31 -13.91 -0.07 -3.42
N GLY A 32 -14.43 -0.52 -4.57
CA GLY A 32 -13.60 -1.20 -5.57
C GLY A 32 -12.41 -0.36 -6.03
N ARG A 33 -12.61 0.97 -6.17
CA ARG A 33 -11.54 1.90 -6.52
C ARG A 33 -10.47 2.00 -5.42
N GLU A 34 -10.86 2.06 -4.16
CA GLU A 34 -9.91 2.07 -3.04
C GLU A 34 -9.11 0.77 -2.97
N ILE A 35 -9.77 -0.37 -3.21
CA ILE A 35 -9.10 -1.68 -3.27
C ILE A 35 -8.09 -1.70 -4.41
N ASP A 36 -8.48 -1.28 -5.61
CA ASP A 36 -7.57 -1.24 -6.77
C ASP A 36 -6.35 -0.35 -6.51
N LEU A 37 -6.56 0.82 -5.92
CA LEU A 37 -5.46 1.74 -5.57
C LEU A 37 -4.53 1.13 -4.53
N MET A 38 -5.05 0.48 -3.49
CA MET A 38 -4.21 -0.18 -2.48
C MET A 38 -3.42 -1.36 -3.06
N VAL A 39 -4.03 -2.16 -3.92
CA VAL A 39 -3.34 -3.26 -4.62
C VAL A 39 -2.18 -2.72 -5.44
N LEU A 40 -2.41 -1.67 -6.23
CA LEU A 40 -1.37 -1.02 -7.04
C LEU A 40 -0.31 -0.35 -6.16
N GLY A 41 -0.71 0.26 -5.05
CA GLY A 41 0.23 0.90 -4.12
C GLY A 41 1.18 -0.10 -3.46
N VAL A 42 0.69 -1.25 -3.04
CA VAL A 42 1.54 -2.34 -2.49
C VAL A 42 2.45 -2.90 -3.59
N ASP A 43 1.94 -3.08 -4.79
CA ASP A 43 2.72 -3.55 -5.95
C ASP A 43 3.90 -2.60 -6.25
N GLU A 44 3.64 -1.30 -6.29
CA GLU A 44 4.67 -0.28 -6.48
C GLU A 44 5.69 -0.25 -5.35
N ALA A 45 5.25 -0.42 -4.11
CA ALA A 45 6.15 -0.51 -2.97
C ALA A 45 7.08 -1.73 -3.07
N CYS A 46 6.56 -2.89 -3.48
CA CYS A 46 7.38 -4.08 -3.75
C CYS A 46 8.35 -3.85 -4.91
N THR A 47 7.90 -3.21 -5.98
CA THR A 47 8.75 -2.87 -7.13
C THR A 47 9.89 -1.95 -6.72
N ASN A 48 9.64 -0.96 -5.86
CA ASN A 48 10.67 -0.08 -5.33
C ASN A 48 11.70 -0.83 -4.48
N ILE A 49 11.27 -1.79 -3.68
CA ILE A 49 12.19 -2.66 -2.92
C ILE A 49 13.09 -3.45 -3.89
N ILE A 50 12.51 -4.08 -4.90
CA ILE A 50 13.26 -4.88 -5.88
C ILE A 50 14.30 -4.01 -6.59
N ARG A 51 13.91 -2.83 -7.05
CA ARG A 51 14.79 -1.94 -7.84
C ARG A 51 15.85 -1.24 -6.99
N HIS A 52 15.46 -0.72 -5.83
CA HIS A 52 16.30 0.21 -5.07
C HIS A 52 16.98 -0.45 -3.88
N ALA A 53 16.29 -1.30 -3.12
CA ALA A 53 16.90 -2.01 -2.00
C ALA A 53 17.76 -3.19 -2.47
N TYR A 54 17.34 -3.88 -3.51
CA TYR A 54 17.97 -5.09 -4.01
C TYR A 54 18.63 -4.94 -5.39
N ASN A 55 18.69 -3.75 -5.95
CA ASN A 55 19.30 -3.48 -7.26
C ASN A 55 18.87 -4.46 -8.36
N SER A 56 17.56 -4.80 -8.36
CA SER A 56 16.95 -5.76 -9.28
C SER A 56 17.46 -7.20 -9.15
N GLU A 57 18.13 -7.56 -8.06
CA GLU A 57 18.39 -8.96 -7.73
C GLU A 57 17.07 -9.67 -7.41
N ASP A 58 16.89 -10.86 -7.97
CA ASP A 58 15.59 -11.56 -8.00
C ASP A 58 15.43 -12.68 -6.98
N ASP A 59 16.44 -12.94 -6.18
CA ASP A 59 16.52 -14.03 -5.21
C ASP A 59 16.53 -13.56 -3.74
N GLN A 60 16.29 -12.29 -3.50
CA GLN A 60 16.32 -11.71 -2.17
C GLN A 60 14.96 -11.81 -1.47
N LEU A 61 14.97 -11.87 -0.15
CA LEU A 61 13.76 -12.05 0.65
C LEU A 61 13.00 -10.73 0.84
N ILE A 62 11.70 -10.76 0.55
CA ILE A 62 10.72 -9.73 0.95
C ILE A 62 9.67 -10.40 1.81
N SER A 63 9.27 -9.77 2.90
CA SER A 63 8.08 -10.16 3.64
C SER A 63 7.03 -9.08 3.61
N LEU A 64 5.79 -9.49 3.37
CA LEU A 64 4.60 -8.66 3.44
C LEU A 64 3.68 -9.21 4.53
N SER A 65 3.37 -8.39 5.51
CA SER A 65 2.32 -8.71 6.49
C SER A 65 1.19 -7.71 6.39
N PHE A 66 -0.02 -8.17 6.63
CA PHE A 66 -1.20 -7.33 6.58
C PHE A 66 -2.19 -7.70 7.68
N GLU A 67 -2.80 -6.68 8.24
CA GLU A 67 -3.73 -6.79 9.36
C GLU A 67 -4.83 -5.74 9.24
N SER A 68 -5.95 -6.00 9.88
CA SER A 68 -7.01 -5.02 10.05
C SER A 68 -7.27 -4.77 11.53
N SER A 69 -7.62 -3.52 11.87
CA SER A 69 -8.06 -3.13 13.19
C SER A 69 -9.57 -3.32 13.35
N GLN A 70 -10.06 -3.29 14.60
CA GLN A 70 -11.49 -3.29 14.89
C GLN A 70 -12.23 -2.09 14.29
N GLY A 71 -11.54 -0.95 14.13
CA GLY A 71 -12.08 0.25 13.48
C GLY A 71 -12.08 0.19 11.94
N GLY A 72 -11.74 -0.95 11.34
CA GLY A 72 -11.73 -1.14 9.89
C GLY A 72 -10.51 -0.61 9.17
N ALA A 73 -9.53 -0.02 9.87
CA ALA A 73 -8.27 0.36 9.26
C ALA A 73 -7.49 -0.89 8.83
N VAL A 74 -6.78 -0.79 7.71
CA VAL A 74 -5.88 -1.84 7.23
C VAL A 74 -4.45 -1.33 7.22
N ARG A 75 -3.53 -2.24 7.49
CA ARG A 75 -2.11 -1.92 7.54
C ARG A 75 -1.30 -3.01 6.85
N PHE A 76 -0.43 -2.58 5.94
CA PHE A 76 0.52 -3.42 5.24
C PHE A 76 1.93 -3.09 5.72
N ARG A 77 2.73 -4.11 6.01
CA ARG A 77 4.13 -3.96 6.38
C ARG A 77 4.99 -4.73 5.40
N LEU A 78 5.86 -4.01 4.71
CA LEU A 78 6.84 -4.59 3.79
C LEU A 78 8.22 -4.50 4.42
N ARG A 79 8.88 -5.63 4.52
CA ARG A 79 10.22 -5.74 5.13
C ARG A 79 11.21 -6.24 4.09
N ASP A 80 12.26 -5.50 3.87
CA ASP A 80 13.44 -5.91 3.10
C ASP A 80 14.69 -5.89 3.97
N TYR A 81 15.75 -6.49 3.48
CA TYR A 81 17.06 -6.60 4.12
C TYR A 81 18.16 -6.07 3.21
N GLY A 82 17.81 -5.25 2.25
CA GLY A 82 18.71 -4.70 1.24
C GLY A 82 19.40 -3.41 1.67
N ALA A 83 19.91 -2.69 0.68
CA ALA A 83 20.51 -1.38 0.86
C ALA A 83 19.49 -0.39 1.44
N PRO A 84 19.91 0.57 2.30
CA PRO A 84 19.00 1.58 2.80
C PRO A 84 18.38 2.36 1.65
N LEU A 85 17.05 2.51 1.68
CA LEU A 85 16.38 3.43 0.78
C LEU A 85 16.76 4.86 1.19
N GLU A 86 17.19 5.67 0.25
CA GLU A 86 17.47 7.08 0.53
C GLU A 86 16.18 7.79 0.95
N VAL A 87 16.27 8.64 1.96
CA VAL A 87 15.12 9.35 2.54
C VAL A 87 14.35 10.17 1.50
N ASP A 88 15.03 10.56 0.44
CA ASP A 88 14.43 11.28 -0.70
C ASP A 88 13.34 10.48 -1.43
N CYS A 89 13.30 9.16 -1.30
CA CYS A 89 12.22 8.35 -1.85
C CYS A 89 10.87 8.66 -1.21
N CYS A 90 10.86 9.29 -0.04
CA CYS A 90 9.66 9.60 0.74
C CYS A 90 9.11 11.01 0.50
N GLN A 91 9.88 11.88 -0.15
CA GLN A 91 9.44 13.25 -0.44
C GLN A 91 8.62 13.30 -1.72
N LEU A 92 7.52 14.06 -1.67
CA LEU A 92 6.75 14.38 -2.86
C LEU A 92 7.61 15.22 -3.80
N ARG A 93 8.17 14.59 -4.81
CA ARG A 93 8.72 15.30 -5.95
C ARG A 93 7.61 15.64 -6.93
N PRO A 94 7.69 16.78 -7.63
CA PRO A 94 6.80 17.05 -8.75
C PRO A 94 6.81 15.88 -9.74
N ILE A 95 5.68 15.57 -10.34
CA ILE A 95 5.59 14.50 -11.34
C ILE A 95 6.49 14.86 -12.50
N ASP A 96 7.62 14.19 -12.60
CA ASP A 96 8.52 14.29 -13.74
C ASP A 96 8.35 13.02 -14.58
N HIS A 97 7.61 13.14 -15.68
CA HIS A 97 7.35 12.04 -16.59
C HIS A 97 8.61 11.52 -17.31
N SER A 98 9.72 12.24 -17.21
CA SER A 98 11.00 11.84 -17.80
C SER A 98 11.81 10.89 -16.92
N ARG A 99 11.44 10.73 -15.63
CA ARG A 99 12.18 9.88 -14.68
C ARG A 99 11.38 8.64 -14.33
N PRO A 100 11.96 7.42 -14.54
CA PRO A 100 11.36 6.19 -14.06
C PRO A 100 11.19 6.22 -12.54
N GLY A 101 10.01 5.85 -12.03
CA GLY A 101 9.75 5.68 -10.60
C GLY A 101 9.10 6.88 -9.87
N GLY A 102 9.03 8.08 -10.47
CA GLY A 102 8.39 9.24 -9.86
C GLY A 102 6.89 9.07 -9.65
N LEU A 103 6.20 8.37 -10.56
CA LEU A 103 4.76 8.09 -10.48
C LEU A 103 4.41 7.07 -9.38
N GLY A 104 5.29 6.10 -9.09
CA GLY A 104 5.05 5.07 -8.09
C GLY A 104 4.85 5.62 -6.69
N MET A 105 5.64 6.60 -6.25
CA MET A 105 5.49 7.24 -4.94
C MET A 105 4.20 8.06 -4.83
N HIS A 106 3.78 8.73 -5.90
CA HIS A 106 2.50 9.43 -5.95
C HIS A 106 1.33 8.44 -5.84
N LEU A 107 1.43 7.30 -6.50
CA LEU A 107 0.44 6.24 -6.42
C LEU A 107 0.30 5.70 -4.99
N ILE A 108 1.42 5.42 -4.32
CA ILE A 108 1.42 4.95 -2.93
C ILE A 108 0.77 5.99 -2.01
N ARG A 109 1.13 7.27 -2.15
CA ARG A 109 0.54 8.35 -1.34
C ARG A 109 -0.95 8.56 -1.62
N HIS A 110 -1.39 8.33 -2.84
CA HIS A 110 -2.80 8.42 -3.19
C HIS A 110 -3.61 7.24 -2.64
N ALA A 111 -2.98 6.06 -2.56
CA ALA A 111 -3.62 4.84 -2.08
C ALA A 111 -3.74 4.76 -0.55
N PHE A 112 -2.81 5.36 0.19
CA PHE A 112 -2.72 5.22 1.64
C PHE A 112 -2.75 6.56 2.36
N ASP A 113 -3.32 6.56 3.58
CA ASP A 113 -3.47 7.77 4.40
C ASP A 113 -2.20 8.07 5.20
N GLN A 114 -1.40 7.04 5.52
CA GLN A 114 -0.15 7.18 6.26
C GLN A 114 0.90 6.22 5.71
N ILE A 115 2.13 6.73 5.57
CA ILE A 115 3.29 6.01 5.07
C ILE A 115 4.44 6.24 6.03
N ASP A 116 4.94 5.18 6.63
CA ASP A 116 6.06 5.25 7.57
C ASP A 116 7.22 4.39 7.07
N TYR A 117 8.41 5.00 6.99
CA TYR A 117 9.66 4.30 6.69
C TYR A 117 10.48 4.17 7.97
N LEU A 118 10.73 2.95 8.38
CA LEU A 118 11.51 2.66 9.56
C LEU A 118 12.83 2.00 9.15
N LYS A 119 13.93 2.71 9.37
CA LYS A 119 15.28 2.14 9.22
C LYS A 119 15.45 1.00 10.21
N LYS A 120 16.00 -0.11 9.71
CA LYS A 120 16.40 -1.26 10.52
C LYS A 120 17.92 -1.42 10.48
N PRO A 121 18.54 -2.17 11.40
CA PRO A 121 19.96 -2.48 11.31
C PRO A 121 20.37 -3.03 9.95
N THR A 122 19.47 -3.79 9.32
CA THR A 122 19.61 -4.26 7.95
C THR A 122 18.31 -4.02 7.20
N GLY A 123 18.34 -3.20 6.15
CA GLY A 123 17.19 -2.90 5.31
C GLY A 123 16.18 -1.94 5.94
N THR A 124 14.95 -2.06 5.50
CA THR A 124 13.86 -1.13 5.82
C THR A 124 12.56 -1.86 6.15
N LEU A 125 11.76 -1.27 7.02
CA LEU A 125 10.35 -1.62 7.21
C LEU A 125 9.49 -0.47 6.72
N LEU A 126 8.74 -0.69 5.65
CA LEU A 126 7.72 0.23 5.16
C LEU A 126 6.36 -0.15 5.73
N VAL A 127 5.67 0.81 6.30
CA VAL A 127 4.32 0.63 6.84
C VAL A 127 3.34 1.52 6.09
N LEU A 128 2.34 0.90 5.46
CA LEU A 128 1.29 1.56 4.71
C LEU A 128 -0.04 1.39 5.45
N THR A 129 -0.69 2.48 5.79
CA THR A 129 -1.96 2.45 6.54
C THR A 129 -3.06 3.15 5.75
N LYS A 130 -4.19 2.47 5.61
CA LYS A 130 -5.45 3.04 5.12
C LYS A 130 -6.44 3.05 6.27
N PHE A 131 -6.94 4.23 6.63
CA PHE A 131 -7.90 4.36 7.73
C PHE A 131 -9.25 3.76 7.35
N GLY A 132 -9.90 3.13 8.33
CA GLY A 132 -11.26 2.66 8.18
C GLY A 132 -12.23 3.82 8.02
N ARG A 133 -13.31 3.58 7.30
CA ARG A 133 -14.42 4.53 7.25
C ARG A 133 -15.10 4.59 8.63
N LYS A 134 -15.38 5.79 9.10
CA LYS A 134 -16.25 5.98 10.26
C LYS A 134 -17.65 5.49 9.86
N ASN A 135 -18.39 4.93 10.81
CA ASN A 135 -19.78 4.45 10.56
C ASN A 135 -20.69 5.50 9.92
N SER A 136 -20.41 6.79 10.15
CA SER A 136 -21.09 7.89 9.49
C SER A 136 -20.92 7.93 7.96
N ASP A 137 -19.82 7.36 7.46
CA ASP A 137 -19.52 7.37 6.02
C ASP A 137 -20.12 6.15 5.30
N LEU A 138 -20.59 5.17 6.08
CA LEU A 138 -21.24 3.95 5.58
C LEU A 138 -22.78 4.12 5.42
N VAL A 139 -23.34 5.21 5.95
CA VAL A 139 -24.74 5.55 5.70
C VAL A 139 -24.82 6.02 4.26
N PRO A 140 -25.59 5.34 3.39
CA PRO A 140 -25.87 5.88 2.07
C PRO A 140 -26.41 7.29 2.28
N ARG A 141 -25.83 8.30 1.62
CA ARG A 141 -26.48 9.58 1.49
C ARG A 141 -27.78 9.34 0.73
N LEU A 142 -28.81 8.97 1.46
CA LEU A 142 -30.17 9.07 0.98
C LEU A 142 -30.29 10.52 0.57
N GLY A 143 -30.42 10.72 -0.74
CA GLY A 143 -30.53 12.05 -1.31
C GLY A 143 -31.58 12.82 -0.51
N GLY A 144 -31.15 13.87 0.15
CA GLY A 144 -32.00 14.75 0.88
C GLY A 144 -32.95 15.43 -0.08
N LYS A 145 -34.07 14.81 -0.32
CA LYS A 145 -35.27 15.52 -0.69
C LYS A 145 -35.93 15.99 0.60
N SER A 146 -35.39 17.03 1.14
CA SER A 146 -36.24 17.87 1.99
C SER A 146 -37.05 18.75 1.08
N GLY A 147 -38.01 18.21 0.53
CA GLY A 147 -39.10 18.98 0.03
C GLY A 147 -40.24 18.88 1.02
N PHE A 148 -40.48 19.76 1.85
CA PHE A 148 -41.63 20.00 2.41
C PHE A 148 -41.97 21.16 2.84
N ARG A 149 -42.84 21.56 2.44
CA ARG A 149 -43.61 22.32 2.82
C ARG A 149 -44.78 22.64 2.64
N SER A 150 -45.52 22.81 3.01
CA SER A 150 -46.85 23.36 2.89
C SER A 150 -46.93 24.71 3.55
#